data_bc3629c93fdf1d6103c5f21a0678ade1
#
_entry.id   bc3629c93fdf1d6103c5f21a0678ade1
#
_cell.length_a   1.000
_cell.length_b   1.000
_cell.length_c   1.000
_cell.angle_alpha   90.00
_cell.angle_beta   90.00
_cell.angle_gamma   90.00
#
_symmetry.space_group_name_H-M   'P 1'
#
loop_
_entity.id
_entity.type
_entity.pdbx_description
1 polymer ?
#
loop_
_entity_poly.entity_id
_entity_poly.type
_entity_poly.pdbx_seq_one_letter_code
_entity_poly.pdbx_strand_id
1 'polypeptide(L)'
;MNYFSSDFKLGILGGGQLGKMLLAETRKFDIQTYILDPSKDAPCQFGAHYFEMGNLLDFDIVYNFGKKVDVLTIEIENVNLDALDQLEAEGKKVFPSPKTLRNIQSKITQKNLYLQNQIPTANAKTFENKSELVAEVLKGTLTYPSVWKQDRFGYDGYGVKILKSEKDITELPETPCLIEEMIPFKNELAVIVVRSVSGEVKTYPVVEMEFHPEANQVEY
;
A
#
# COMPACT_ATOMS: atom_id res chain seq x y z
N MET A 1 -14.13 -13.36 -21.43
CA MET A 1 -14.74 -12.30 -20.63
C MET A 1 -14.54 -10.98 -21.37
N ASN A 2 -15.59 -10.22 -21.62
CA ASN A 2 -15.48 -8.91 -22.25
C ASN A 2 -15.33 -7.86 -21.14
N TYR A 3 -14.15 -7.28 -21.03
CA TYR A 3 -13.84 -6.28 -20.00
C TYR A 3 -14.42 -4.87 -20.28
N PHE A 4 -15.00 -4.69 -21.45
CA PHE A 4 -15.60 -3.43 -21.88
C PHE A 4 -17.07 -3.65 -22.20
N SER A 5 -17.84 -3.96 -21.16
CA SER A 5 -19.28 -4.14 -21.29
C SER A 5 -19.99 -3.69 -20.02
N SER A 6 -21.24 -3.30 -20.18
CA SER A 6 -22.12 -2.91 -19.07
C SER A 6 -22.42 -4.07 -18.10
N ASP A 7 -22.09 -5.30 -18.44
CA ASP A 7 -22.24 -6.47 -17.57
C ASP A 7 -20.98 -6.76 -16.75
N PHE A 8 -19.83 -6.14 -17.09
CA PHE A 8 -18.57 -6.33 -16.39
C PHE A 8 -18.53 -5.56 -15.08
N LYS A 9 -18.27 -6.26 -13.98
CA LYS A 9 -18.24 -5.73 -12.62
C LYS A 9 -16.82 -5.67 -12.07
N LEU A 10 -16.34 -4.44 -11.86
CA LEU A 10 -15.06 -4.18 -11.21
C LEU A 10 -15.31 -3.84 -9.73
N GLY A 11 -14.80 -4.69 -8.83
CA GLY A 11 -14.77 -4.42 -7.40
C GLY A 11 -13.49 -3.66 -7.02
N ILE A 12 -13.61 -2.67 -6.16
CA ILE A 12 -12.51 -1.87 -5.65
C ILE A 12 -12.61 -1.85 -4.13
N LEU A 13 -11.56 -2.28 -3.45
CA LEU A 13 -11.41 -2.20 -2.00
C LEU A 13 -10.70 -0.88 -1.65
N GLY A 14 -11.41 -0.01 -0.93
CA GLY A 14 -11.04 1.38 -0.72
C GLY A 14 -11.79 2.32 -1.68
N GLY A 15 -12.31 3.40 -1.13
CA GLY A 15 -13.09 4.39 -1.86
C GLY A 15 -12.54 5.81 -1.74
N GLY A 16 -11.22 5.94 -1.59
CA GLY A 16 -10.52 7.21 -1.45
C GLY A 16 -10.40 8.01 -2.74
N GLN A 17 -9.47 8.95 -2.77
CA GLN A 17 -9.28 9.86 -3.90
C GLN A 17 -8.80 9.17 -5.17
N LEU A 18 -7.88 8.21 -5.05
CA LEU A 18 -7.40 7.44 -6.22
C LEU A 18 -8.52 6.58 -6.80
N GLY A 19 -9.37 6.00 -5.93
CA GLY A 19 -10.58 5.29 -6.34
C GLY A 19 -11.53 6.21 -7.13
N LYS A 20 -11.75 7.43 -6.66
CA LYS A 20 -12.56 8.42 -7.35
C LYS A 20 -12.01 8.77 -8.75
N MET A 21 -10.69 8.90 -8.87
CA MET A 21 -10.05 9.12 -10.19
C MET A 21 -10.24 7.90 -11.10
N LEU A 22 -10.09 6.68 -10.57
CA LEU A 22 -10.33 5.44 -11.30
C LEU A 22 -11.80 5.35 -11.79
N LEU A 23 -12.78 5.76 -10.98
CA LEU A 23 -14.18 5.80 -11.41
C LEU A 23 -14.41 6.69 -12.62
N ALA A 24 -13.71 7.82 -12.73
CA ALA A 24 -13.80 8.70 -13.89
C ALA A 24 -13.33 8.02 -15.19
N GLU A 25 -12.29 7.19 -15.08
CA GLU A 25 -11.77 6.45 -16.23
C GLU A 25 -12.64 5.24 -16.60
N THR A 26 -13.16 4.50 -15.61
CA THR A 26 -14.00 3.32 -15.86
C THR A 26 -15.30 3.66 -16.59
N ARG A 27 -15.84 4.86 -16.38
CA ARG A 27 -17.04 5.34 -17.08
C ARG A 27 -16.87 5.44 -18.60
N LYS A 28 -15.66 5.64 -19.10
CA LYS A 28 -15.36 5.69 -20.54
C LYS A 28 -15.56 4.32 -21.22
N PHE A 29 -15.67 3.25 -20.44
CA PHE A 29 -15.74 1.87 -20.92
C PHE A 29 -17.02 1.16 -20.46
N ASP A 30 -18.02 1.87 -19.92
CA ASP A 30 -19.29 1.35 -19.42
C ASP A 30 -19.11 0.24 -18.34
N ILE A 31 -18.03 0.26 -17.59
CA ILE A 31 -17.73 -0.72 -16.54
C ILE A 31 -18.59 -0.42 -15.31
N GLN A 32 -19.30 -1.45 -14.80
CA GLN A 32 -19.97 -1.36 -13.51
C GLN A 32 -18.93 -1.37 -12.38
N THR A 33 -18.93 -0.35 -11.54
CA THR A 33 -18.02 -0.21 -10.42
C THR A 33 -18.70 -0.48 -9.08
N TYR A 34 -18.10 -1.35 -8.30
CA TYR A 34 -18.50 -1.75 -6.96
C TYR A 34 -17.41 -1.30 -5.99
N ILE A 35 -17.74 -0.57 -4.95
CA ILE A 35 -16.81 -0.06 -3.94
C ILE A 35 -17.15 -0.64 -2.58
N LEU A 36 -16.14 -1.09 -1.85
CA LEU A 36 -16.21 -1.40 -0.43
C LEU A 36 -15.30 -0.43 0.32
N ASP A 37 -15.84 0.31 1.28
CA ASP A 37 -15.08 1.27 2.10
C ASP A 37 -15.65 1.35 3.53
N PRO A 38 -14.82 1.51 4.57
CA PRO A 38 -15.33 1.65 5.93
C PRO A 38 -16.03 2.98 6.21
N SER A 39 -15.79 4.02 5.42
CA SER A 39 -16.37 5.35 5.61
C SER A 39 -17.59 5.57 4.72
N LYS A 40 -18.70 5.97 5.35
CA LYS A 40 -19.90 6.41 4.59
C LYS A 40 -19.63 7.68 3.75
N ASP A 41 -18.61 8.47 4.12
CA ASP A 41 -18.28 9.73 3.45
C ASP A 41 -17.08 9.56 2.49
N ALA A 42 -16.79 8.32 2.08
CA ALA A 42 -15.70 8.02 1.14
C ALA A 42 -15.89 8.78 -0.19
N PRO A 43 -14.82 9.32 -0.81
CA PRO A 43 -14.88 10.07 -2.07
C PRO A 43 -15.60 9.35 -3.21
N CYS A 44 -15.61 8.01 -3.21
CA CYS A 44 -16.26 7.19 -4.23
C CYS A 44 -17.77 7.01 -4.03
N GLN A 45 -18.33 7.38 -2.87
CA GLN A 45 -19.72 7.07 -2.51
C GLN A 45 -20.73 7.46 -3.61
N PHE A 46 -20.62 8.68 -4.14
CA PHE A 46 -21.56 9.20 -5.15
C PHE A 46 -21.17 8.90 -6.60
N GLY A 47 -20.00 8.27 -6.80
CA GLY A 47 -19.48 8.00 -8.13
C GLY A 47 -19.59 6.56 -8.57
N ALA A 48 -19.70 5.63 -7.64
CA ALA A 48 -19.81 4.20 -7.89
C ALA A 48 -21.23 3.79 -8.32
N HIS A 49 -21.34 2.71 -9.10
CA HIS A 49 -22.65 2.09 -9.38
C HIS A 49 -23.21 1.40 -8.16
N TYR A 50 -22.34 0.84 -7.33
CA TYR A 50 -22.68 0.19 -6.08
C TYR A 50 -21.64 0.54 -5.01
N PHE A 51 -22.11 0.99 -3.86
CA PHE A 51 -21.28 1.32 -2.71
C PHE A 51 -21.73 0.52 -1.49
N GLU A 52 -20.80 -0.16 -0.86
CA GLU A 52 -21.02 -0.94 0.35
C GLU A 52 -20.09 -0.44 1.46
N MET A 53 -20.66 -0.20 2.63
CA MET A 53 -19.89 0.18 3.79
C MET A 53 -19.44 -1.07 4.55
N GLY A 54 -18.15 -1.21 4.80
CA GLY A 54 -17.62 -2.35 5.54
C GLY A 54 -16.13 -2.26 5.84
N ASN A 55 -15.71 -3.00 6.86
CA ASN A 55 -14.31 -3.05 7.27
C ASN A 55 -13.49 -3.86 6.27
N LEU A 56 -12.49 -3.24 5.67
CA LEU A 56 -11.57 -3.87 4.70
C LEU A 56 -10.65 -4.94 5.31
N LEU A 57 -10.52 -4.99 6.64
CA LEU A 57 -9.74 -6.00 7.35
C LEU A 57 -10.59 -7.21 7.80
N ASP A 58 -11.91 -7.15 7.64
CA ASP A 58 -12.81 -8.26 7.97
C ASP A 58 -12.85 -9.27 6.82
N PHE A 59 -12.60 -10.55 7.16
CA PHE A 59 -12.57 -11.64 6.18
C PHE A 59 -13.91 -11.81 5.47
N ASP A 60 -15.00 -11.93 6.23
CA ASP A 60 -16.31 -12.25 5.68
C ASP A 60 -16.85 -11.10 4.82
N ILE A 61 -16.62 -9.87 5.23
CA ILE A 61 -17.03 -8.67 4.48
C ILE A 61 -16.31 -8.63 3.14
N VAL A 62 -14.98 -8.73 3.14
CA VAL A 62 -14.17 -8.67 1.92
C VAL A 62 -14.44 -9.86 1.01
N TYR A 63 -14.55 -11.07 1.55
CA TYR A 63 -14.86 -12.28 0.80
C TYR A 63 -16.24 -12.19 0.13
N ASN A 64 -17.29 -11.84 0.90
CA ASN A 64 -18.65 -11.73 0.35
C ASN A 64 -18.78 -10.60 -0.67
N PHE A 65 -18.07 -9.50 -0.49
CA PHE A 65 -17.98 -8.42 -1.48
C PHE A 65 -17.31 -8.92 -2.77
N GLY A 66 -16.15 -9.57 -2.67
CA GLY A 66 -15.40 -10.09 -3.81
C GLY A 66 -16.18 -11.10 -4.67
N LYS A 67 -17.11 -11.85 -4.06
CA LYS A 67 -17.97 -12.78 -4.81
C LYS A 67 -18.97 -12.08 -5.74
N LYS A 68 -19.32 -10.83 -5.48
CA LYS A 68 -20.29 -10.05 -6.27
C LYS A 68 -19.74 -9.53 -7.59
N VAL A 69 -18.42 -9.55 -7.78
CA VAL A 69 -17.71 -8.89 -8.88
C VAL A 69 -16.92 -9.87 -9.75
N ASP A 70 -16.56 -9.46 -10.96
CA ASP A 70 -15.79 -10.29 -11.90
C ASP A 70 -14.28 -10.17 -11.67
N VAL A 71 -13.82 -8.97 -11.38
CA VAL A 71 -12.44 -8.64 -11.03
C VAL A 71 -12.44 -7.81 -9.77
N LEU A 72 -11.51 -8.09 -8.88
CA LEU A 72 -11.28 -7.33 -7.66
C LEU A 72 -9.92 -6.63 -7.73
N THR A 73 -9.92 -5.34 -7.42
CA THR A 73 -8.71 -4.54 -7.25
C THR A 73 -8.74 -3.79 -5.92
N ILE A 74 -7.65 -3.14 -5.59
CA ILE A 74 -7.54 -2.34 -4.37
C ILE A 74 -7.25 -0.88 -4.70
N GLU A 75 -7.66 -0.01 -3.82
CA GLU A 75 -7.24 1.40 -3.81
C GLU A 75 -6.30 1.67 -2.64
N ILE A 76 -6.53 0.99 -1.52
CA ILE A 76 -5.66 1.02 -0.34
C ILE A 76 -5.11 -0.38 -0.05
N GLU A 77 -3.83 -0.48 0.31
CA GLU A 77 -3.17 -1.77 0.54
C GLU A 77 -3.61 -2.48 1.82
N ASN A 78 -4.19 -1.77 2.79
CA ASN A 78 -4.60 -2.33 4.08
C ASN A 78 -5.94 -3.08 3.97
N VAL A 79 -5.92 -4.28 3.40
CA VAL A 79 -7.07 -5.15 3.17
C VAL A 79 -6.81 -6.55 3.73
N ASN A 80 -7.89 -7.32 3.96
CA ASN A 80 -7.78 -8.70 4.42
C ASN A 80 -7.24 -9.61 3.30
N LEU A 81 -5.98 -10.07 3.45
CA LEU A 81 -5.31 -10.89 2.44
C LEU A 81 -5.80 -12.33 2.41
N ASP A 82 -6.27 -12.87 3.52
CA ASP A 82 -6.75 -14.25 3.57
C ASP A 82 -8.08 -14.39 2.80
N ALA A 83 -8.93 -13.36 2.85
CA ALA A 83 -10.13 -13.28 2.02
C ALA A 83 -9.77 -13.20 0.52
N LEU A 84 -8.74 -12.44 0.16
CA LEU A 84 -8.27 -12.34 -1.22
C LEU A 84 -7.64 -13.65 -1.71
N ASP A 85 -6.86 -14.36 -0.89
CA ASP A 85 -6.33 -15.68 -1.22
C ASP A 85 -7.45 -16.70 -1.46
N GLN A 86 -8.49 -16.70 -0.63
CA GLN A 86 -9.63 -17.58 -0.80
C GLN A 86 -10.37 -17.29 -2.12
N LEU A 87 -10.59 -16.01 -2.43
CA LEU A 87 -11.21 -15.61 -3.69
C LEU A 87 -10.36 -16.03 -4.91
N GLU A 88 -9.04 -15.85 -4.85
CA GLU A 88 -8.12 -16.27 -5.91
C GLU A 88 -8.12 -17.80 -6.09
N ALA A 89 -8.11 -18.56 -4.98
CA ALA A 89 -8.20 -20.02 -4.98
C ALA A 89 -9.53 -20.53 -5.62
N GLU A 90 -10.60 -19.77 -5.48
CA GLU A 90 -11.91 -20.05 -6.12
C GLU A 90 -12.00 -19.55 -7.56
N GLY A 91 -10.90 -19.05 -8.13
CA GLY A 91 -10.81 -18.60 -9.52
C GLY A 91 -11.24 -17.15 -9.76
N LYS A 92 -11.46 -16.36 -8.70
CA LYS A 92 -11.71 -14.93 -8.84
C LYS A 92 -10.42 -14.22 -9.25
N LYS A 93 -10.53 -13.26 -10.15
CA LYS A 93 -9.39 -12.43 -10.57
C LYS A 93 -9.16 -11.31 -9.57
N VAL A 94 -8.01 -11.33 -8.90
CA VAL A 94 -7.58 -10.32 -7.93
C VAL A 94 -6.31 -9.65 -8.41
N PHE A 95 -6.31 -8.33 -8.57
CA PHE A 95 -5.16 -7.54 -9.03
C PHE A 95 -4.95 -6.30 -8.15
N PRO A 96 -3.74 -6.07 -7.63
CA PRO A 96 -2.59 -6.98 -7.63
C PRO A 96 -2.87 -8.27 -6.84
N SER A 97 -2.08 -9.32 -7.08
CA SER A 97 -2.29 -10.61 -6.38
C SER A 97 -2.09 -10.46 -4.86
N PRO A 98 -2.77 -11.29 -4.03
CA PRO A 98 -2.57 -11.28 -2.58
C PRO A 98 -1.10 -11.49 -2.18
N LYS A 99 -0.36 -12.31 -2.93
CA LYS A 99 1.08 -12.51 -2.75
C LYS A 99 1.87 -11.20 -2.91
N THR A 100 1.52 -10.38 -3.90
CA THR A 100 2.14 -9.07 -4.10
C THR A 100 1.81 -8.12 -2.95
N LEU A 101 0.55 -8.10 -2.52
CA LEU A 101 0.09 -7.26 -1.43
C LEU A 101 0.77 -7.59 -0.09
N ARG A 102 1.05 -8.88 0.18
CA ARG A 102 1.82 -9.27 1.38
C ARG A 102 3.19 -8.60 1.43
N ASN A 103 3.87 -8.46 0.29
CA ASN A 103 5.14 -7.76 0.22
C ASN A 103 4.98 -6.24 0.44
N ILE A 104 3.85 -5.68 0.02
CA ILE A 104 3.59 -4.23 0.14
C ILE A 104 3.18 -3.88 1.58
N GLN A 105 2.33 -4.70 2.21
CA GLN A 105 1.82 -4.45 3.57
C GLN A 105 2.88 -4.48 4.67
N SER A 106 4.04 -5.10 4.43
CA SER A 106 5.13 -5.20 5.40
C SER A 106 6.41 -4.57 4.83
N LYS A 107 6.89 -3.50 5.46
CA LYS A 107 8.13 -2.84 5.08
C LYS A 107 9.36 -3.73 5.30
N ILE A 108 9.30 -4.61 6.32
CA ILE A 108 10.35 -5.61 6.57
C ILE A 108 10.38 -6.64 5.44
N THR A 109 9.22 -7.16 5.04
CA THR A 109 9.13 -8.11 3.92
C THR A 109 9.57 -7.47 2.61
N GLN A 110 9.16 -6.23 2.37
CA GLN A 110 9.58 -5.45 1.19
C GLN A 110 11.09 -5.22 1.17
N LYS A 111 11.69 -4.86 2.30
CA LYS A 111 13.14 -4.69 2.44
C LYS A 111 13.89 -5.99 2.12
N ASN A 112 13.42 -7.10 2.68
CA ASN A 112 14.00 -8.42 2.42
C ASN A 112 13.89 -8.81 0.93
N LEU A 113 12.77 -8.49 0.28
CA LEU A 113 12.60 -8.71 -1.17
C LEU A 113 13.64 -7.93 -1.98
N TYR A 114 13.89 -6.67 -1.62
CA TYR A 114 14.91 -5.86 -2.30
C TYR A 114 16.30 -6.45 -2.14
N LEU A 115 16.68 -6.83 -0.93
CA LEU A 115 17.98 -7.42 -0.64
C LEU A 115 18.19 -8.76 -1.37
N GLN A 116 17.19 -9.64 -1.33
CA GLN A 116 17.25 -10.95 -2.00
C GLN A 116 17.37 -10.83 -3.53
N ASN A 117 16.82 -9.78 -4.12
CA ASN A 117 16.89 -9.53 -5.56
C ASN A 117 17.98 -8.53 -5.94
N GLN A 118 18.88 -8.17 -5.01
CA GLN A 118 19.97 -7.22 -5.24
C GLN A 118 19.53 -5.86 -5.77
N ILE A 119 18.31 -5.45 -5.38
CA ILE A 119 17.79 -4.11 -5.71
C ILE A 119 18.42 -3.11 -4.76
N PRO A 120 19.06 -2.04 -5.26
CA PRO A 120 19.63 -1.00 -4.42
C PRO A 120 18.61 -0.41 -3.46
N THR A 121 18.93 -0.37 -2.19
CA THR A 121 18.09 0.16 -1.12
C THR A 121 18.95 0.61 0.05
N ALA A 122 18.44 1.52 0.89
CA ALA A 122 19.13 1.94 2.11
C ALA A 122 19.46 0.75 3.01
N ASN A 123 20.62 0.76 3.67
CA ASN A 123 20.92 -0.24 4.69
C ASN A 123 19.92 -0.16 5.82
N ALA A 124 19.49 -1.31 6.33
CA ALA A 124 18.48 -1.36 7.37
C ALA A 124 18.76 -2.46 8.39
N LYS A 125 18.30 -2.22 9.62
CA LYS A 125 18.15 -3.23 10.68
C LYS A 125 16.69 -3.37 11.03
N THR A 126 16.21 -4.60 11.21
CA THR A 126 14.83 -4.92 11.57
C THR A 126 14.72 -5.35 13.02
N PHE A 127 13.60 -5.04 13.68
CA PHE A 127 13.32 -5.32 15.07
C PHE A 127 11.88 -5.80 15.22
N GLU A 128 11.68 -6.85 15.99
CA GLU A 128 10.33 -7.40 16.27
C GLU A 128 9.53 -6.50 17.22
N ASN A 129 10.22 -5.67 18.01
CA ASN A 129 9.62 -4.76 18.96
C ASN A 129 10.58 -3.65 19.37
N LYS A 130 10.06 -2.64 20.08
CA LYS A 130 10.85 -1.50 20.58
C LYS A 130 11.92 -1.93 21.59
N SER A 131 11.66 -2.97 22.38
CA SER A 131 12.61 -3.45 23.39
C SER A 131 13.91 -3.96 22.75
N GLU A 132 13.82 -4.67 21.63
CA GLU A 132 15.00 -5.08 20.84
C GLU A 132 15.74 -3.87 20.26
N LEU A 133 15.00 -2.89 19.74
CA LEU A 133 15.58 -1.64 19.26
C LEU A 133 16.35 -0.92 20.38
N VAL A 134 15.78 -0.79 21.57
CA VAL A 134 16.45 -0.20 22.73
C VAL A 134 17.72 -0.97 23.12
N ALA A 135 17.65 -2.29 23.12
CA ALA A 135 18.84 -3.11 23.40
C ALA A 135 19.96 -2.88 22.39
N GLU A 136 19.63 -2.65 21.12
CA GLU A 136 20.61 -2.34 20.07
C GLU A 136 21.20 -0.93 20.22
N VAL A 137 20.39 0.04 20.66
CA VAL A 137 20.85 1.39 21.01
C VAL A 137 21.89 1.33 22.12
N LEU A 138 21.62 0.57 23.18
CA LEU A 138 22.52 0.44 24.33
C LEU A 138 23.89 -0.19 23.95
N LYS A 139 23.95 -0.92 22.84
CA LYS A 139 25.22 -1.44 22.28
C LYS A 139 26.00 -0.38 21.48
N GLY A 140 25.42 0.79 21.24
CA GLY A 140 26.04 1.87 20.45
C GLY A 140 26.18 1.55 18.96
N THR A 141 25.36 0.66 18.42
CA THR A 141 25.48 0.20 17.01
C THR A 141 24.58 0.96 16.04
N LEU A 142 23.70 1.82 16.53
CA LEU A 142 22.89 2.70 15.70
C LEU A 142 23.63 4.01 15.42
N THR A 143 23.52 4.45 14.16
CA THR A 143 24.04 5.75 13.72
C THR A 143 22.90 6.75 13.61
N TYR A 144 23.19 8.02 13.85
CA TYR A 144 22.24 9.12 13.73
C TYR A 144 22.76 10.18 12.75
N PRO A 145 21.88 10.84 11.96
CA PRO A 145 20.44 10.60 11.86
C PRO A 145 20.12 9.28 11.15
N SER A 146 19.02 8.66 11.52
CA SER A 146 18.48 7.46 10.89
C SER A 146 16.96 7.56 10.73
N VAL A 147 16.35 6.68 9.96
CA VAL A 147 14.92 6.71 9.69
C VAL A 147 14.26 5.47 10.28
N TRP A 148 13.40 5.67 11.28
CA TRP A 148 12.53 4.62 11.79
C TRP A 148 11.29 4.50 10.91
N LYS A 149 10.91 3.24 10.62
CA LYS A 149 9.68 2.93 9.90
C LYS A 149 8.96 1.79 10.59
N GLN A 150 7.68 2.00 10.90
CA GLN A 150 6.79 0.94 11.36
C GLN A 150 6.61 -0.10 10.26
N ASP A 151 6.57 -1.40 10.62
CA ASP A 151 6.45 -2.47 9.62
C ASP A 151 5.15 -2.39 8.83
N ARG A 152 4.02 -2.26 9.54
CA ARG A 152 2.67 -2.28 8.95
C ARG A 152 1.87 -1.04 9.30
N PHE A 153 0.83 -0.76 8.52
CA PHE A 153 -0.12 0.34 8.74
C PHE A 153 0.47 1.76 8.68
N GLY A 154 1.67 1.91 8.14
CA GLY A 154 2.24 3.24 7.87
C GLY A 154 1.86 3.69 6.46
N TYR A 155 1.28 4.88 6.32
CA TYR A 155 0.90 5.52 5.07
C TYR A 155 1.11 7.04 5.16
N ASP A 156 1.33 7.71 4.03
CA ASP A 156 1.40 9.18 3.91
C ASP A 156 2.22 9.87 5.02
N GLY A 157 3.42 9.33 5.33
CA GLY A 157 4.29 9.83 6.39
C GLY A 157 3.95 9.32 7.81
N TYR A 158 2.77 8.73 8.02
CA TYR A 158 2.47 8.04 9.28
C TYR A 158 3.30 6.76 9.41
N GLY A 159 3.81 6.50 10.62
CA GLY A 159 4.68 5.36 10.88
C GLY A 159 6.10 5.53 10.32
N VAL A 160 6.53 6.76 10.06
CA VAL A 160 7.92 7.13 9.70
C VAL A 160 8.39 8.25 10.62
N LYS A 161 9.58 8.12 11.18
CA LYS A 161 10.19 9.15 12.05
C LYS A 161 11.70 9.25 11.79
N ILE A 162 12.21 10.46 11.61
CA ILE A 162 13.65 10.72 11.60
C ILE A 162 14.13 10.72 13.04
N LEU A 163 15.06 9.82 13.35
CA LEU A 163 15.72 9.74 14.65
C LEU A 163 17.01 10.56 14.59
N LYS A 164 17.07 11.63 15.37
CA LYS A 164 18.26 12.49 15.49
C LYS A 164 19.14 12.10 16.66
N SER A 165 18.57 11.39 17.63
CA SER A 165 19.24 10.93 18.85
C SER A 165 18.49 9.76 19.48
N GLU A 166 19.09 9.13 20.49
CA GLU A 166 18.46 8.08 21.30
C GLU A 166 17.15 8.52 21.98
N LYS A 167 17.00 9.80 22.29
CA LYS A 167 15.80 10.34 22.93
C LYS A 167 14.55 10.16 22.09
N ASP A 168 14.70 10.19 20.76
CA ASP A 168 13.58 10.07 19.83
C ASP A 168 12.92 8.69 19.88
N ILE A 169 13.66 7.67 20.37
CA ILE A 169 13.20 6.29 20.49
C ILE A 169 12.15 6.13 21.60
N THR A 170 12.21 6.96 22.64
CA THR A 170 11.29 6.87 23.79
C THR A 170 9.83 7.03 23.37
N GLU A 171 9.57 7.81 22.33
CA GLU A 171 8.23 8.12 21.82
C GLU A 171 7.72 7.10 20.79
N LEU A 172 8.55 6.16 20.36
CA LEU A 172 8.15 5.16 19.36
C LEU A 172 7.14 4.17 19.96
N PRO A 173 6.20 3.67 19.15
CA PRO A 173 5.26 2.63 19.57
C PRO A 173 5.96 1.27 19.73
N GLU A 174 5.34 0.38 20.52
CA GLU A 174 5.78 -1.00 20.70
C GLU A 174 5.25 -1.85 19.53
N THR A 175 5.99 -1.90 18.44
CA THR A 175 5.59 -2.56 17.20
C THR A 175 6.82 -3.03 16.41
N PRO A 176 6.69 -4.06 15.56
CA PRO A 176 7.73 -4.40 14.59
C PRO A 176 8.11 -3.20 13.73
N CYS A 177 9.40 -3.02 13.51
CA CYS A 177 9.91 -1.85 12.80
C CYS A 177 11.25 -2.13 12.10
N LEU A 178 11.67 -1.19 11.28
CA LEU A 178 13.03 -1.14 10.75
C LEU A 178 13.64 0.25 10.94
N ILE A 179 14.96 0.27 11.10
CA ILE A 179 15.76 1.48 11.10
C ILE A 179 16.61 1.48 9.86
N GLU A 180 16.48 2.51 9.05
CA GLU A 180 17.28 2.71 7.84
C GLU A 180 18.31 3.82 8.03
N GLU A 181 19.44 3.71 7.34
CA GLU A 181 20.33 4.84 7.18
C GLU A 181 19.60 6.01 6.49
N MET A 182 19.87 7.22 6.91
CA MET A 182 19.32 8.40 6.25
C MET A 182 20.09 8.70 4.97
N ILE A 183 19.40 8.57 3.84
CA ILE A 183 19.99 8.88 2.53
C ILE A 183 19.86 10.38 2.26
N PRO A 184 20.95 11.11 2.03
CA PRO A 184 20.90 12.53 1.66
C PRO A 184 20.58 12.68 0.18
N PHE A 185 19.34 12.28 -0.20
CA PHE A 185 18.89 12.44 -1.59
C PHE A 185 18.64 13.90 -1.94
N LYS A 186 18.78 14.21 -3.22
CA LYS A 186 18.52 15.55 -3.76
C LYS A 186 17.06 15.70 -4.18
N ASN A 187 16.54 14.69 -4.86
CA ASN A 187 15.22 14.68 -5.46
C ASN A 187 14.54 13.32 -5.19
N GLU A 188 13.24 13.31 -5.05
CA GLU A 188 12.45 12.08 -5.05
C GLU A 188 11.84 11.87 -6.44
N LEU A 189 11.97 10.66 -6.96
CA LEU A 189 11.52 10.30 -8.29
C LEU A 189 10.47 9.19 -8.22
N ALA A 190 9.48 9.24 -9.11
CA ALA A 190 8.52 8.17 -9.28
C ALA A 190 8.44 7.68 -10.73
N VAL A 191 8.14 6.41 -10.90
CA VAL A 191 7.81 5.83 -12.19
C VAL A 191 6.62 4.88 -12.04
N ILE A 192 5.59 5.08 -12.86
CA ILE A 192 4.45 4.17 -12.93
C ILE A 192 4.80 3.03 -13.87
N VAL A 193 4.66 1.80 -13.39
CA VAL A 193 4.94 0.58 -14.14
C VAL A 193 3.65 -0.25 -14.24
N VAL A 194 3.34 -0.72 -15.44
CA VAL A 194 2.20 -1.61 -15.70
C VAL A 194 2.73 -2.93 -16.24
N ARG A 195 2.28 -4.03 -15.65
CA ARG A 195 2.55 -5.39 -16.17
C ARG A 195 1.23 -6.08 -16.51
N SER A 196 1.11 -6.53 -17.75
CA SER A 196 -0.05 -7.31 -18.20
C SER A 196 0.02 -8.77 -17.70
N VAL A 197 -1.09 -9.48 -17.78
CA VAL A 197 -1.15 -10.93 -17.48
C VAL A 197 -0.31 -11.77 -18.44
N SER A 198 -0.02 -11.27 -19.64
CA SER A 198 0.91 -11.91 -20.59
C SER A 198 2.38 -11.68 -20.27
N GLY A 199 2.69 -10.88 -19.26
CA GLY A 199 4.05 -10.53 -18.84
C GLY A 199 4.64 -9.30 -19.53
N GLU A 200 3.94 -8.67 -20.48
CA GLU A 200 4.37 -7.43 -21.09
C GLU A 200 4.46 -6.32 -20.03
N VAL A 201 5.57 -5.57 -20.02
CA VAL A 201 5.81 -4.47 -19.10
C VAL A 201 5.92 -3.17 -19.87
N LYS A 202 5.20 -2.15 -19.40
CA LYS A 202 5.31 -0.76 -19.87
C LYS A 202 5.55 0.19 -18.71
N THR A 203 6.31 1.24 -18.97
CA THR A 203 6.58 2.31 -18.01
C THR A 203 6.08 3.64 -18.55
N TYR A 204 5.59 4.46 -17.66
CA TYR A 204 5.38 5.88 -17.93
C TYR A 204 6.70 6.63 -17.78
N PRO A 205 6.78 7.88 -18.25
CA PRO A 205 7.94 8.73 -17.99
C PRO A 205 8.22 8.85 -16.49
N VAL A 206 9.50 8.94 -16.13
CA VAL A 206 9.89 9.25 -14.75
C VAL A 206 9.49 10.68 -14.44
N VAL A 207 8.92 10.90 -13.28
CA VAL A 207 8.54 12.22 -12.75
C VAL A 207 9.30 12.52 -11.47
N GLU A 208 9.62 13.77 -11.25
CA GLU A 208 10.09 14.29 -9.98
C GLU A 208 8.90 14.66 -9.11
N MET A 209 8.94 14.28 -7.84
CA MET A 209 7.88 14.57 -6.88
C MET A 209 8.27 15.77 -6.02
N GLU A 210 7.42 16.78 -5.98
CA GLU A 210 7.53 17.89 -5.04
C GLU A 210 6.57 17.68 -3.87
N PHE A 211 7.09 17.84 -2.66
CA PHE A 211 6.32 17.62 -1.43
C PHE A 211 5.94 18.95 -0.79
N HIS A 212 4.70 19.02 -0.33
CA HIS A 212 4.26 20.14 0.49
C HIS A 212 5.09 20.18 1.78
N PRO A 213 5.73 21.32 2.10
CA PRO A 213 6.73 21.41 3.17
C PRO A 213 6.18 21.11 4.57
N GLU A 214 4.89 21.34 4.80
CA GLU A 214 4.23 21.11 6.09
C GLU A 214 3.42 19.81 6.12
N ALA A 215 2.70 19.50 5.03
CA ALA A 215 1.81 18.32 4.96
C ALA A 215 2.57 17.03 4.69
N ASN A 216 3.81 17.10 4.18
CA ASN A 216 4.62 15.95 3.79
C ASN A 216 3.89 15.01 2.80
N GLN A 217 3.08 15.60 1.95
CA GLN A 217 2.35 14.93 0.87
C GLN A 217 2.83 15.45 -0.47
N VAL A 218 2.77 14.60 -1.50
CA VAL A 218 3.10 15.00 -2.87
C VAL A 218 2.11 16.08 -3.32
N GLU A 219 2.63 17.21 -3.78
CA GLU A 219 1.84 18.34 -4.29
C GLU A 219 1.85 18.39 -5.82
N TYR A 220 3.01 18.04 -6.44
CA TYR A 220 3.20 18.01 -7.89
C TYR A 220 4.02 16.80 -8.31
#